data_df82a4e9567631fa2cc83b25c776ec85
#
_entry.id   df82a4e9567631fa2cc83b25c776ec85
#
_cell.length_a   1.000
_cell.length_b   1.000
_cell.length_c   1.000
_cell.angle_alpha   90.00
_cell.angle_beta   90.00
_cell.angle_gamma   90.00
#
_symmetry.space_group_name_H-M   'P 1'
#
loop_
_entity.id
_entity.type
_entity.pdbx_description
1 polymer ?
#
loop_
_entity_poly.entity_id
_entity_poly.type
_entity_poly.pdbx_seq_one_letter_code
_entity_poly.pdbx_strand_id
1 'polypeptide(L)'
;MKKLIIFILLATVLLSGCSANNTSNQQTTSSEKTKQTIAYRSLESKSQTATEASKNDKNSIPVAYTIKNFEIIGQLPELPTGCEITALTMVLNYYGLNPDKLELATEYLPKTEYSTYYKDGKLIGPDSDNYFLGDPTSVYGYICGTGAIVTAANSFISDKNAKYIAKDLTGCDFLELYKYVSQDKPIIVWTTIEMADRCETDDWYTENGKHLEWSQNDHCSVLIGYTEKTVKIADPILGDVEYSKTQFEKVLTSRGKKAVALFDKNTSASSKTE
;
A
#
# COMPACT_ATOMS: atom_id res chain seq x y z
N MET A 1 8.49 47.58 -6.36
CA MET A 1 9.55 46.81 -5.70
C MET A 1 9.02 46.36 -4.34
N LYS A 2 8.44 45.15 -4.25
CA LYS A 2 7.97 44.55 -3.00
C LYS A 2 8.91 43.41 -2.67
N LYS A 3 9.61 43.51 -1.54
CA LYS A 3 10.58 42.53 -1.05
C LYS A 3 9.82 41.28 -0.55
N LEU A 4 10.13 40.14 -1.15
CA LEU A 4 9.68 38.82 -0.72
C LEU A 4 10.52 38.42 0.51
N ILE A 5 9.89 38.25 1.65
CA ILE A 5 10.52 37.75 2.88
C ILE A 5 10.27 36.25 2.91
N ILE A 6 11.34 35.49 2.73
CA ILE A 6 11.33 34.01 2.89
C ILE A 6 11.52 33.73 4.38
N PHE A 7 10.50 33.16 5.02
CA PHE A 7 10.61 32.59 6.36
C PHE A 7 11.14 31.16 6.27
N ILE A 8 12.41 30.99 6.64
CA ILE A 8 12.97 29.65 6.90
C ILE A 8 12.61 29.29 8.34
N LEU A 9 11.72 28.32 8.53
CA LEU A 9 11.41 27.77 9.85
C LEU A 9 12.44 26.68 10.18
N LEU A 10 13.37 27.02 11.05
CA LEU A 10 14.32 26.09 11.63
C LEU A 10 13.62 25.40 12.83
N ALA A 11 13.25 24.13 12.71
CA ALA A 11 12.69 23.35 13.81
C ALA A 11 13.84 22.86 14.71
N THR A 12 14.00 23.48 15.87
CA THR A 12 14.87 23.01 16.95
C THR A 12 14.11 22.00 17.80
N VAL A 13 14.56 20.75 17.80
CA VAL A 13 14.07 19.71 18.70
C VAL A 13 14.69 19.93 20.09
N LEU A 14 13.87 20.29 21.07
CA LEU A 14 14.22 20.34 22.49
C LEU A 14 13.93 18.97 23.14
N LEU A 15 14.98 18.23 23.45
CA LEU A 15 14.96 17.05 24.31
C LEU A 15 14.80 17.49 25.78
N SER A 16 13.63 17.28 26.35
CA SER A 16 13.40 17.41 27.78
C SER A 16 13.48 16.03 28.44
N GLY A 17 14.60 15.73 29.08
CA GLY A 17 14.75 14.60 29.96
C GLY A 17 14.10 14.87 31.32
N CYS A 18 13.16 14.03 31.74
CA CYS A 18 12.69 13.97 33.14
C CYS A 18 13.43 12.85 33.88
N SER A 19 14.29 13.26 34.83
CA SER A 19 14.89 12.41 35.84
C SER A 19 13.90 12.28 37.00
N ALA A 20 13.51 11.08 37.36
CA ALA A 20 12.80 10.81 38.63
C ALA A 20 13.68 10.00 39.57
N ASN A 21 14.11 10.65 40.65
CA ASN A 21 14.73 10.02 41.81
C ASN A 21 13.70 9.18 42.54
N ASN A 22 14.03 7.96 42.89
CA ASN A 22 13.37 7.20 43.95
C ASN A 22 14.36 6.74 44.98
N THR A 23 14.13 7.21 46.19
CA THR A 23 14.89 6.94 47.43
C THR A 23 14.37 5.63 48.04
N SER A 24 15.34 4.90 48.53
CA SER A 24 15.32 3.64 49.28
C SER A 24 14.28 3.51 50.40
N ASN A 25 13.83 2.28 50.65
CA ASN A 25 13.83 1.72 51.99
C ASN A 25 13.93 0.17 51.97
N GLN A 26 14.92 -0.31 52.69
CA GLN A 26 15.17 -1.72 52.99
C GLN A 26 14.17 -2.23 54.05
N GLN A 27 13.75 -3.47 53.94
CA GLN A 27 13.64 -4.35 55.09
C GLN A 27 13.72 -5.83 54.69
N THR A 28 14.65 -6.49 55.28
CA THR A 28 15.00 -7.91 55.30
C THR A 28 13.95 -8.77 55.98
N THR A 29 13.67 -9.97 55.49
CA THR A 29 13.60 -11.20 56.28
C THR A 29 13.75 -12.45 55.40
N SER A 30 14.38 -13.42 55.97
CA SER A 30 15.02 -14.64 55.50
C SER A 30 14.10 -15.83 55.31
N SER A 31 14.69 -16.87 54.63
CA SER A 31 14.36 -18.30 54.74
C SER A 31 13.18 -18.79 53.90
N GLU A 32 13.20 -19.82 53.03
CA GLU A 32 13.80 -21.13 53.17
C GLU A 32 13.92 -21.84 51.82
N LYS A 33 14.90 -22.73 51.74
CA LYS A 33 15.17 -23.64 50.61
C LYS A 33 14.10 -24.71 50.48
N THR A 34 13.59 -24.97 49.29
CA THR A 34 13.16 -26.31 48.91
C THR A 34 13.65 -26.66 47.53
N LYS A 35 14.61 -27.53 47.46
CA LYS A 35 15.08 -28.21 46.24
C LYS A 35 14.03 -29.24 45.84
N GLN A 36 13.51 -29.14 44.63
CA GLN A 36 12.92 -30.29 43.93
C GLN A 36 13.67 -30.54 42.62
N THR A 37 14.44 -31.59 42.64
CA THR A 37 15.10 -32.25 41.53
C THR A 37 14.02 -32.98 40.74
N ILE A 38 13.75 -32.59 39.51
CA ILE A 38 12.97 -33.40 38.57
C ILE A 38 13.95 -33.98 37.55
N ALA A 39 14.04 -35.31 37.59
CA ALA A 39 14.89 -36.13 36.76
C ALA A 39 14.46 -35.99 35.26
N TYR A 40 15.42 -35.69 34.40
CA TYR A 40 15.29 -35.85 32.94
C TYR A 40 15.32 -37.36 32.63
N ARG A 41 14.21 -37.85 32.15
CA ARG A 41 14.11 -39.21 31.58
C ARG A 41 14.30 -39.06 30.07
N SER A 42 15.45 -39.41 29.57
CA SER A 42 15.74 -39.60 28.14
C SER A 42 14.84 -40.70 27.57
N LEU A 43 14.02 -40.39 26.60
CA LEU A 43 13.39 -41.32 25.70
C LEU A 43 13.99 -41.14 24.32
N GLU A 44 14.94 -41.96 23.96
CA GLU A 44 15.27 -42.26 22.60
C GLU A 44 14.02 -42.85 21.90
N SER A 45 13.51 -42.15 20.92
CA SER A 45 12.49 -42.68 20.01
C SER A 45 12.99 -42.60 18.59
N LYS A 46 13.06 -43.74 18.01
CA LYS A 46 13.54 -44.09 16.68
C LYS A 46 13.03 -43.18 15.59
N SER A 47 13.98 -42.74 14.75
CA SER A 47 13.73 -42.25 13.39
C SER A 47 12.85 -43.26 12.63
N GLN A 48 11.63 -42.86 12.30
CA GLN A 48 10.88 -43.40 11.19
C GLN A 48 10.67 -42.30 10.17
N THR A 49 11.36 -42.46 9.06
CA THR A 49 11.19 -41.70 7.83
C THR A 49 9.78 -41.99 7.29
N ALA A 50 8.85 -41.13 7.58
CA ALA A 50 7.58 -41.09 6.88
C ALA A 50 7.68 -39.97 5.82
N THR A 51 7.96 -40.39 4.60
CA THR A 51 7.77 -39.58 3.41
C THR A 51 6.26 -39.48 3.17
N GLU A 52 5.61 -38.51 3.84
CA GLU A 52 4.25 -38.14 3.44
C GLU A 52 4.35 -37.23 2.20
N ALA A 53 4.00 -37.83 1.07
CA ALA A 53 3.71 -37.12 -0.16
C ALA A 53 2.53 -36.18 0.14
N SER A 54 2.86 -34.89 0.34
CA SER A 54 1.89 -33.80 0.36
C SER A 54 1.14 -33.85 -0.96
N LYS A 55 -0.14 -34.25 -0.91
CA LYS A 55 -1.07 -34.02 -2.02
C LYS A 55 -1.06 -32.54 -2.32
N ASN A 56 -0.57 -32.20 -3.50
CA ASN A 56 -0.57 -30.86 -4.08
C ASN A 56 -2.03 -30.40 -4.19
N ASP A 57 -2.51 -29.72 -3.17
CA ASP A 57 -3.76 -28.99 -3.23
C ASP A 57 -3.48 -27.70 -4.03
N LYS A 58 -3.85 -27.74 -5.32
CA LYS A 58 -3.65 -26.62 -6.28
C LYS A 58 -4.28 -25.29 -5.83
N ASN A 59 -4.90 -25.25 -4.67
CA ASN A 59 -5.63 -24.11 -4.14
C ASN A 59 -5.01 -23.49 -2.88
N SER A 60 -3.96 -24.07 -2.31
CA SER A 60 -3.28 -23.49 -1.13
C SER A 60 -2.26 -22.42 -1.57
N ILE A 61 -2.35 -21.22 -1.00
CA ILE A 61 -1.31 -20.20 -1.17
C ILE A 61 -0.11 -20.54 -0.28
N PRO A 62 1.13 -20.22 -0.70
CA PRO A 62 2.31 -20.33 0.15
C PRO A 62 2.15 -19.53 1.45
N VAL A 63 2.75 -19.99 2.54
CA VAL A 63 2.79 -19.27 3.84
C VAL A 63 3.50 -17.92 3.73
N ALA A 64 4.49 -17.83 2.84
CA ALA A 64 5.21 -16.61 2.52
C ALA A 64 5.59 -16.58 1.04
N TYR A 65 5.56 -15.41 0.45
CA TYR A 65 5.97 -15.18 -0.93
C TYR A 65 6.51 -13.77 -1.13
N THR A 66 7.48 -13.61 -2.03
CA THR A 66 7.98 -12.29 -2.47
C THR A 66 8.26 -12.35 -3.96
N ILE A 67 7.67 -11.43 -4.70
CA ILE A 67 7.91 -11.22 -6.13
C ILE A 67 9.38 -10.88 -6.35
N LYS A 68 10.02 -11.56 -7.28
CA LYS A 68 11.44 -11.37 -7.59
C LYS A 68 11.64 -10.31 -8.67
N ASN A 69 12.81 -9.66 -8.64
CA ASN A 69 13.22 -8.70 -9.68
C ASN A 69 12.22 -7.55 -9.87
N PHE A 70 11.50 -7.16 -8.82
CA PHE A 70 10.64 -5.99 -8.86
C PHE A 70 11.49 -4.74 -8.61
N GLU A 71 11.58 -3.87 -9.64
CA GLU A 71 12.33 -2.63 -9.55
C GLU A 71 11.48 -1.55 -8.89
N ILE A 72 12.05 -0.84 -7.92
CA ILE A 72 11.37 0.23 -7.18
C ILE A 72 11.81 1.58 -7.73
N ILE A 73 10.84 2.42 -8.06
CA ILE A 73 11.06 3.76 -8.61
C ILE A 73 10.55 4.79 -7.62
N GLY A 74 11.40 5.79 -7.30
CA GLY A 74 11.00 6.94 -6.49
C GLY A 74 10.11 7.92 -7.27
N GLN A 75 9.13 8.52 -6.59
CA GLN A 75 8.30 9.56 -7.21
C GLN A 75 9.03 10.91 -7.29
N LEU A 76 9.84 11.23 -6.29
CA LEU A 76 10.56 12.51 -6.21
C LEU A 76 11.80 12.55 -7.13
N PRO A 77 12.21 13.74 -7.57
CA PRO A 77 11.55 15.05 -7.35
C PRO A 77 10.41 15.36 -8.33
N GLU A 78 10.21 14.58 -9.39
CA GLU A 78 9.38 14.96 -10.55
C GLU A 78 7.88 14.90 -10.26
N LEU A 79 7.46 14.01 -9.38
CA LEU A 79 6.04 13.77 -9.07
C LEU A 79 5.77 13.90 -7.56
N PRO A 80 5.85 15.12 -6.98
CA PRO A 80 5.73 15.29 -5.52
C PRO A 80 4.42 14.79 -4.93
N THR A 81 3.35 14.71 -5.72
CA THR A 81 2.04 14.15 -5.30
C THR A 81 1.58 12.98 -6.19
N GLY A 82 2.51 12.33 -6.90
CA GLY A 82 2.19 11.28 -7.90
C GLY A 82 2.48 9.86 -7.44
N CYS A 83 2.16 9.49 -6.20
CA CYS A 83 2.40 8.13 -5.70
C CYS A 83 1.64 7.06 -6.50
N GLU A 84 0.40 7.33 -6.92
CA GLU A 84 -0.43 6.39 -7.66
C GLU A 84 0.12 6.09 -9.06
N ILE A 85 0.52 7.14 -9.77
CA ILE A 85 1.06 6.95 -11.13
C ILE A 85 2.47 6.39 -11.10
N THR A 86 3.26 6.66 -10.05
CA THR A 86 4.57 6.03 -9.84
C THR A 86 4.41 4.56 -9.51
N ALA A 87 3.44 4.20 -8.67
CA ALA A 87 3.10 2.80 -8.39
C ALA A 87 2.68 2.05 -9.67
N LEU A 88 1.87 2.68 -10.53
CA LEU A 88 1.53 2.13 -11.84
C LEU A 88 2.77 1.95 -12.73
N THR A 89 3.67 2.93 -12.75
CA THR A 89 4.93 2.85 -13.51
C THR A 89 5.75 1.64 -13.10
N MET A 90 5.94 1.41 -11.79
CA MET A 90 6.63 0.23 -11.27
C MET A 90 6.00 -1.07 -11.75
N VAL A 91 4.67 -1.17 -11.70
CA VAL A 91 3.96 -2.37 -12.14
C VAL A 91 4.08 -2.57 -13.65
N LEU A 92 3.94 -1.54 -14.47
CA LEU A 92 4.11 -1.64 -15.92
C LEU A 92 5.55 -2.04 -16.31
N ASN A 93 6.56 -1.51 -15.61
CA ASN A 93 7.95 -1.91 -15.80
C ASN A 93 8.19 -3.38 -15.46
N TYR A 94 7.60 -3.86 -14.37
CA TYR A 94 7.66 -5.29 -14.01
C TYR A 94 7.13 -6.20 -15.13
N TYR A 95 6.11 -5.77 -15.85
CA TYR A 95 5.57 -6.48 -17.02
C TYR A 95 6.33 -6.20 -18.33
N GLY A 96 7.46 -5.48 -18.27
CA GLY A 96 8.34 -5.20 -19.40
C GLY A 96 7.82 -4.14 -20.39
N LEU A 97 6.88 -3.30 -19.97
CA LEU A 97 6.31 -2.25 -20.82
C LEU A 97 7.08 -0.92 -20.76
N ASN A 98 7.87 -0.72 -19.71
CA ASN A 98 8.88 0.34 -19.52
C ASN A 98 8.43 1.77 -19.86
N PRO A 99 7.29 2.28 -19.36
CA PRO A 99 6.95 3.69 -19.48
C PRO A 99 7.87 4.56 -18.61
N ASP A 100 8.02 5.82 -19.01
CA ASP A 100 8.49 6.87 -18.11
C ASP A 100 7.34 7.34 -17.18
N LYS A 101 7.65 7.65 -15.92
CA LYS A 101 6.63 8.07 -14.94
C LYS A 101 6.01 9.42 -15.29
N LEU A 102 6.80 10.35 -15.91
CA LEU A 102 6.30 11.64 -16.38
C LEU A 102 5.42 11.47 -17.63
N GLU A 103 5.79 10.57 -18.57
CA GLU A 103 4.93 10.21 -19.71
C GLU A 103 3.56 9.75 -19.21
N LEU A 104 3.52 8.81 -18.27
CA LEU A 104 2.24 8.33 -17.72
C LEU A 104 1.44 9.43 -17.03
N ALA A 105 2.11 10.29 -16.26
CA ALA A 105 1.47 11.37 -15.50
C ALA A 105 0.93 12.49 -16.39
N THR A 106 1.59 12.79 -17.52
CA THR A 106 1.22 13.91 -18.39
C THR A 106 0.27 13.50 -19.50
N GLU A 107 0.44 12.33 -20.10
CA GLU A 107 -0.25 11.91 -21.31
C GLU A 107 -1.40 10.93 -21.09
N TYR A 108 -1.32 10.10 -20.05
CA TYR A 108 -2.28 9.01 -19.83
C TYR A 108 -3.17 9.19 -18.59
N LEU A 109 -2.68 9.86 -17.53
CA LEU A 109 -3.46 10.04 -16.31
C LEU A 109 -4.60 11.04 -16.54
N PRO A 110 -5.88 10.63 -16.41
CA PRO A 110 -6.98 11.58 -16.44
C PRO A 110 -6.91 12.53 -15.25
N LYS A 111 -6.92 13.82 -15.51
CA LYS A 111 -6.76 14.89 -14.50
C LYS A 111 -7.92 15.88 -14.57
N THR A 112 -8.25 16.49 -13.43
CA THR A 112 -9.21 17.59 -13.34
C THR A 112 -8.78 18.59 -12.26
N GLU A 113 -9.19 19.84 -12.37
CA GLU A 113 -8.96 20.81 -11.31
C GLU A 113 -9.72 20.41 -10.03
N TYR A 114 -9.09 20.64 -8.88
CA TYR A 114 -9.77 20.50 -7.60
C TYR A 114 -10.49 21.82 -7.29
N SER A 115 -11.79 21.82 -7.51
CA SER A 115 -12.67 22.96 -7.12
C SER A 115 -13.92 22.43 -6.44
N THR A 116 -14.29 23.07 -5.35
CA THR A 116 -15.46 22.70 -4.55
C THR A 116 -16.40 23.88 -4.37
N TYR A 117 -17.70 23.59 -4.19
CA TYR A 117 -18.73 24.60 -3.88
C TYR A 117 -19.85 24.00 -3.04
N TYR A 118 -20.61 24.84 -2.36
CA TYR A 118 -21.74 24.40 -1.57
C TYR A 118 -23.02 24.36 -2.39
N LYS A 119 -23.76 23.25 -2.28
CA LYS A 119 -25.10 23.05 -2.87
C LYS A 119 -25.96 22.25 -1.86
N ASP A 120 -27.11 22.80 -1.49
CA ASP A 120 -28.06 22.16 -0.55
C ASP A 120 -27.40 21.71 0.76
N GLY A 121 -26.47 22.51 1.29
CA GLY A 121 -25.75 22.25 2.54
C GLY A 121 -24.64 21.19 2.45
N LYS A 122 -24.35 20.68 1.25
CA LYS A 122 -23.27 19.72 1.00
C LYS A 122 -22.13 20.38 0.23
N LEU A 123 -20.90 20.01 0.55
CA LEU A 123 -19.74 20.35 -0.26
C LEU A 123 -19.74 19.45 -1.50
N ILE A 124 -19.75 20.06 -2.69
CA ILE A 124 -19.72 19.35 -3.98
C ILE A 124 -18.33 19.54 -4.59
N GLY A 125 -17.77 18.47 -5.14
CA GLY A 125 -16.44 18.48 -5.74
C GLY A 125 -16.29 17.41 -6.83
N PRO A 126 -15.11 17.37 -7.47
CA PRO A 126 -14.85 16.44 -8.57
C PRO A 126 -14.71 14.99 -8.10
N ASP A 127 -14.87 14.05 -9.02
CA ASP A 127 -14.75 12.61 -8.76
C ASP A 127 -13.28 12.17 -8.74
N SER A 128 -12.68 12.10 -7.56
CA SER A 128 -11.31 11.62 -7.39
C SER A 128 -11.11 10.15 -7.75
N ASP A 129 -12.15 9.32 -7.83
CA ASP A 129 -11.95 7.93 -8.24
C ASP A 129 -11.63 7.81 -9.74
N ASN A 130 -12.14 8.74 -10.56
CA ASN A 130 -11.95 8.72 -12.02
C ASN A 130 -10.92 9.73 -12.53
N TYR A 131 -10.54 10.71 -11.71
CA TYR A 131 -9.60 11.76 -12.09
C TYR A 131 -8.58 12.00 -10.97
N PHE A 132 -7.34 12.29 -11.34
CA PHE A 132 -6.38 12.90 -10.42
C PHE A 132 -6.79 14.36 -10.20
N LEU A 133 -6.92 14.75 -8.93
CA LEU A 133 -7.32 16.11 -8.56
C LEU A 133 -6.09 17.02 -8.54
N GLY A 134 -5.99 17.92 -9.50
CA GLY A 134 -4.84 18.80 -9.71
C GLY A 134 -3.83 18.19 -10.67
N ASP A 135 -2.53 18.39 -10.40
CA ASP A 135 -1.42 17.91 -11.22
C ASP A 135 -0.39 17.19 -10.35
N PRO A 136 -0.04 15.92 -10.63
CA PRO A 136 0.92 15.14 -9.83
C PRO A 136 2.35 15.70 -9.89
N THR A 137 2.69 16.54 -10.89
CA THR A 137 3.97 17.25 -10.98
C THR A 137 4.05 18.47 -10.06
N SER A 138 2.93 18.85 -9.44
CA SER A 138 2.81 19.98 -8.52
C SER A 138 2.75 19.51 -7.07
N VAL A 139 3.33 20.28 -6.15
CA VAL A 139 3.16 20.07 -4.70
C VAL A 139 1.72 20.36 -4.22
N TYR A 140 0.88 20.92 -5.08
CA TYR A 140 -0.54 21.19 -4.83
C TYR A 140 -1.49 20.16 -5.47
N GLY A 141 -0.94 19.07 -5.98
CA GLY A 141 -1.76 17.92 -6.38
C GLY A 141 -2.33 17.19 -5.16
N TYR A 142 -3.41 16.46 -5.36
CA TYR A 142 -4.09 15.75 -4.28
C TYR A 142 -3.97 14.23 -4.44
N ILE A 143 -4.96 13.60 -5.09
CA ILE A 143 -5.11 12.14 -5.15
C ILE A 143 -5.90 11.73 -6.37
N CYS A 144 -5.76 10.46 -6.77
CA CYS A 144 -6.77 9.77 -7.56
C CYS A 144 -7.11 8.38 -6.98
N GLY A 145 -8.24 7.85 -7.42
CA GLY A 145 -8.65 6.50 -7.08
C GLY A 145 -8.31 5.48 -8.16
N THR A 146 -8.85 4.28 -8.00
CA THR A 146 -8.59 3.12 -8.87
C THR A 146 -9.03 3.34 -10.31
N GLY A 147 -10.14 4.05 -10.55
CA GLY A 147 -10.66 4.30 -11.89
C GLY A 147 -9.71 5.10 -12.77
N ALA A 148 -9.07 6.15 -12.21
CA ALA A 148 -8.06 6.94 -12.92
C ALA A 148 -6.84 6.09 -13.31
N ILE A 149 -6.34 5.26 -12.39
CA ILE A 149 -5.18 4.39 -12.61
C ILE A 149 -5.50 3.26 -13.61
N VAL A 150 -6.68 2.67 -13.53
CA VAL A 150 -7.14 1.66 -14.52
C VAL A 150 -7.25 2.29 -15.91
N THR A 151 -7.76 3.53 -16.01
CA THR A 151 -7.86 4.25 -17.28
C THR A 151 -6.48 4.54 -17.86
N ALA A 152 -5.57 5.11 -17.07
CA ALA A 152 -4.19 5.38 -17.48
C ALA A 152 -3.47 4.10 -17.95
N ALA A 153 -3.55 3.03 -17.16
CA ALA A 153 -2.94 1.74 -17.47
C ALA A 153 -3.47 1.16 -18.78
N ASN A 154 -4.80 1.10 -18.94
CA ASN A 154 -5.40 0.49 -20.12
C ASN A 154 -5.18 1.31 -21.41
N SER A 155 -5.15 2.63 -21.33
CA SER A 155 -4.78 3.50 -22.45
C SER A 155 -3.35 3.24 -22.89
N PHE A 156 -2.39 3.26 -21.96
CA PHE A 156 -0.98 2.97 -22.26
C PHE A 156 -0.78 1.55 -22.81
N ILE A 157 -1.39 0.53 -22.19
CA ILE A 157 -1.34 -0.87 -22.64
C ILE A 157 -1.88 -1.03 -24.05
N SER A 158 -2.96 -0.31 -24.37
CA SER A 158 -3.57 -0.31 -25.71
C SER A 158 -2.63 0.29 -26.75
N ASP A 159 -2.03 1.44 -26.47
CA ASP A 159 -1.10 2.12 -27.39
C ASP A 159 0.16 1.29 -27.68
N LYS A 160 0.61 0.52 -26.71
CA LYS A 160 1.72 -0.44 -26.85
C LYS A 160 1.29 -1.77 -27.46
N ASN A 161 0.00 -1.98 -27.81
CA ASN A 161 -0.56 -3.25 -28.27
C ASN A 161 -0.20 -4.45 -27.37
N ALA A 162 -0.11 -4.21 -26.06
CA ALA A 162 0.29 -5.22 -25.10
C ALA A 162 -0.87 -6.16 -24.72
N LYS A 163 -0.51 -7.37 -24.31
CA LYS A 163 -1.48 -8.45 -23.98
C LYS A 163 -2.15 -8.32 -22.62
N TYR A 164 -1.87 -7.27 -21.88
CA TYR A 164 -2.36 -7.07 -20.51
C TYR A 164 -3.63 -6.23 -20.47
N ILE A 165 -4.32 -6.32 -19.32
CA ILE A 165 -5.45 -5.46 -18.95
C ILE A 165 -5.36 -5.15 -17.46
N ALA A 166 -5.49 -3.89 -17.10
CA ALA A 166 -5.63 -3.46 -15.71
C ALA A 166 -7.07 -3.65 -15.24
N LYS A 167 -7.25 -4.17 -14.03
CA LYS A 167 -8.56 -4.37 -13.39
C LYS A 167 -8.58 -3.74 -12.01
N ASP A 168 -9.70 -3.13 -11.67
CA ASP A 168 -10.03 -2.71 -10.32
C ASP A 168 -10.38 -3.95 -9.47
N LEU A 169 -9.69 -4.09 -8.34
CA LEU A 169 -9.88 -5.14 -7.35
C LEU A 169 -10.43 -4.58 -6.03
N THR A 170 -10.97 -3.37 -6.04
CA THR A 170 -11.51 -2.72 -4.85
C THR A 170 -12.52 -3.62 -4.13
N GLY A 171 -12.36 -3.79 -2.82
CA GLY A 171 -13.20 -4.66 -2.02
C GLY A 171 -12.80 -6.14 -2.02
N CYS A 172 -11.80 -6.53 -2.78
CA CYS A 172 -11.29 -7.90 -2.82
C CYS A 172 -10.84 -8.38 -1.42
N ASP A 173 -10.98 -9.65 -1.15
CA ASP A 173 -10.50 -10.24 0.10
C ASP A 173 -8.97 -10.26 0.15
N PHE A 174 -8.41 -10.07 1.34
CA PHE A 174 -6.95 -10.08 1.53
C PHE A 174 -6.30 -11.38 1.05
N LEU A 175 -6.95 -12.52 1.31
CA LEU A 175 -6.45 -13.81 0.86
C LEU A 175 -6.32 -13.88 -0.66
N GLU A 176 -7.26 -13.28 -1.39
CA GLU A 176 -7.21 -13.23 -2.86
C GLU A 176 -6.08 -12.29 -3.34
N LEU A 177 -5.84 -11.14 -2.67
CA LEU A 177 -4.69 -10.29 -2.95
C LEU A 177 -3.36 -11.04 -2.75
N TYR A 178 -3.21 -11.77 -1.64
CA TYR A 178 -2.02 -12.60 -1.39
C TYR A 178 -1.86 -13.73 -2.40
N LYS A 179 -2.97 -14.31 -2.86
CA LYS A 179 -2.97 -15.31 -3.92
C LYS A 179 -2.46 -14.72 -5.25
N TYR A 180 -2.88 -13.52 -5.62
CA TYR A 180 -2.33 -12.84 -6.79
C TYR A 180 -0.83 -12.56 -6.64
N VAL A 181 -0.39 -12.07 -5.50
CA VAL A 181 1.04 -11.86 -5.23
C VAL A 181 1.83 -13.17 -5.36
N SER A 182 1.30 -14.31 -4.86
CA SER A 182 1.94 -15.63 -4.99
C SER A 182 1.97 -16.17 -6.42
N GLN A 183 1.29 -15.53 -7.34
CA GLN A 183 1.29 -15.79 -8.78
C GLN A 183 2.12 -14.75 -9.56
N ASP A 184 3.05 -14.07 -8.91
CA ASP A 184 3.88 -13.00 -9.47
C ASP A 184 3.07 -11.82 -10.05
N LYS A 185 1.94 -11.49 -9.41
CA LYS A 185 1.13 -10.32 -9.76
C LYS A 185 1.27 -9.25 -8.69
N PRO A 186 2.08 -8.19 -8.92
CA PRO A 186 2.16 -7.04 -8.02
C PRO A 186 0.83 -6.30 -8.00
N ILE A 187 0.42 -5.83 -6.80
CA ILE A 187 -0.86 -5.17 -6.60
C ILE A 187 -0.63 -3.72 -6.19
N ILE A 188 -1.13 -2.77 -6.97
CA ILE A 188 -1.21 -1.36 -6.57
C ILE A 188 -2.26 -1.25 -5.47
N VAL A 189 -1.93 -0.63 -4.34
CA VAL A 189 -2.78 -0.53 -3.15
C VAL A 189 -2.81 0.89 -2.61
N TRP A 190 -3.99 1.37 -2.22
CA TRP A 190 -4.15 2.67 -1.54
C TRP A 190 -3.99 2.47 -0.05
N THR A 191 -2.97 3.09 0.49
CA THR A 191 -2.55 3.02 1.88
C THR A 191 -2.47 4.42 2.50
N THR A 192 -1.67 4.57 3.54
CA THR A 192 -1.28 5.84 4.13
C THR A 192 0.24 5.92 4.21
N ILE A 193 0.79 7.12 4.27
CA ILE A 193 2.23 7.35 4.47
C ILE A 193 2.68 6.61 5.74
N GLU A 194 3.78 5.83 5.62
CA GLU A 194 4.34 5.00 6.69
C GLU A 194 3.34 3.98 7.30
N MET A 195 2.28 3.63 6.57
CA MET A 195 1.22 2.74 7.06
C MET A 195 0.59 3.24 8.39
N ALA A 196 0.65 4.54 8.66
CA ALA A 196 0.02 5.17 9.82
C ALA A 196 -1.51 5.09 9.76
N ASP A 197 -2.17 5.29 10.89
CA ASP A 197 -3.62 5.43 10.89
C ASP A 197 -4.04 6.64 10.05
N ARG A 198 -5.18 6.53 9.39
CA ARG A 198 -5.70 7.57 8.50
C ARG A 198 -6.02 8.83 9.29
N CYS A 199 -5.53 9.99 8.82
CA CYS A 199 -5.88 11.29 9.39
C CYS A 199 -7.32 11.68 8.99
N GLU A 200 -8.01 12.37 9.86
CA GLU A 200 -9.30 13.01 9.53
C GLU A 200 -9.04 14.18 8.58
N THR A 201 -9.89 14.30 7.57
CA THR A 201 -9.83 15.35 6.57
C THR A 201 -11.22 15.71 6.06
N ASP A 202 -11.26 16.68 5.13
CA ASP A 202 -12.50 17.07 4.47
C ASP A 202 -13.02 15.95 3.57
N ASP A 203 -14.32 15.88 3.47
CA ASP A 203 -15.07 15.05 2.55
C ASP A 203 -15.97 15.90 1.65
N TRP A 204 -16.38 15.35 0.53
CA TRP A 204 -17.29 16.03 -0.39
C TRP A 204 -18.16 15.03 -1.14
N TYR A 205 -19.16 15.54 -1.82
CA TYR A 205 -20.00 14.75 -2.71
C TYR A 205 -19.74 15.14 -4.17
N THR A 206 -19.83 14.18 -5.06
CA THR A 206 -19.88 14.49 -6.49
C THR A 206 -21.27 15.01 -6.86
N GLU A 207 -21.43 15.59 -8.06
CA GLU A 207 -22.75 16.06 -8.55
C GLU A 207 -23.81 14.94 -8.59
N ASN A 208 -23.42 13.71 -8.82
CA ASN A 208 -24.30 12.55 -8.82
C ASN A 208 -24.53 11.93 -7.43
N GLY A 209 -24.03 12.59 -6.36
CA GLY A 209 -24.28 12.22 -4.98
C GLY A 209 -23.35 11.16 -4.38
N LYS A 210 -22.27 10.77 -5.07
CA LYS A 210 -21.26 9.88 -4.51
C LYS A 210 -20.46 10.61 -3.45
N HIS A 211 -20.35 10.02 -2.25
CA HIS A 211 -19.52 10.53 -1.16
C HIS A 211 -18.07 10.15 -1.37
N LEU A 212 -17.17 11.09 -1.24
CA LEU A 212 -15.73 10.92 -1.37
C LEU A 212 -15.02 11.48 -0.14
N GLU A 213 -13.96 10.82 0.26
CA GLU A 213 -13.10 11.18 1.38
C GLU A 213 -11.65 11.25 0.93
N TRP A 214 -10.94 12.25 1.42
CA TRP A 214 -9.49 12.39 1.26
C TRP A 214 -8.84 12.52 2.62
N SER A 215 -7.59 12.10 2.74
CA SER A 215 -6.81 12.19 3.97
C SER A 215 -5.43 12.74 3.64
N GLN A 216 -4.91 13.65 4.47
CA GLN A 216 -3.60 14.28 4.23
C GLN A 216 -2.45 13.29 4.16
N ASN A 217 -2.59 12.12 4.80
CA ASN A 217 -1.61 11.06 4.75
C ASN A 217 -1.98 9.93 3.77
N ASP A 218 -2.92 10.18 2.85
CA ASP A 218 -3.23 9.21 1.80
C ASP A 218 -2.00 8.94 0.95
N HIS A 219 -1.80 7.67 0.60
CA HIS A 219 -0.65 7.19 -0.14
C HIS A 219 -1.02 6.01 -1.03
N CYS A 220 -0.19 5.77 -2.04
CA CYS A 220 -0.32 4.63 -2.91
C CYS A 220 1.04 3.95 -3.08
N SER A 221 1.03 2.63 -3.04
CA SER A 221 2.23 1.80 -3.11
C SER A 221 1.95 0.47 -3.80
N VAL A 222 2.92 -0.44 -3.88
CA VAL A 222 2.74 -1.75 -4.51
C VAL A 222 3.00 -2.87 -3.50
N LEU A 223 2.02 -3.74 -3.30
CA LEU A 223 2.17 -4.98 -2.53
C LEU A 223 2.92 -6.00 -3.39
N ILE A 224 4.13 -6.39 -2.95
CA ILE A 224 5.04 -7.28 -3.67
C ILE A 224 5.43 -8.54 -2.90
N GLY A 225 4.97 -8.68 -1.66
CA GLY A 225 5.25 -9.87 -0.87
C GLY A 225 4.47 -9.93 0.43
N TYR A 226 4.49 -11.09 1.05
CA TYR A 226 3.87 -11.33 2.36
C TYR A 226 4.50 -12.52 3.08
N THR A 227 4.32 -12.53 4.39
CA THR A 227 4.57 -13.67 5.28
C THR A 227 3.32 -13.94 6.13
N GLU A 228 3.40 -14.79 7.14
CA GLU A 228 2.32 -14.92 8.13
C GLU A 228 2.07 -13.62 8.90
N LYS A 229 3.13 -12.82 9.15
CA LYS A 229 3.10 -11.67 10.07
C LYS A 229 3.28 -10.33 9.39
N THR A 230 3.84 -10.29 8.20
CA THR A 230 4.26 -9.05 7.53
C THR A 230 3.82 -9.02 6.07
N VAL A 231 3.83 -7.82 5.49
CA VAL A 231 3.74 -7.57 4.06
C VAL A 231 4.96 -6.80 3.59
N LYS A 232 5.37 -7.06 2.36
CA LYS A 232 6.45 -6.35 1.69
C LYS A 232 5.87 -5.39 0.66
N ILE A 233 6.26 -4.13 0.75
CA ILE A 233 5.72 -3.02 -0.02
C ILE A 233 6.86 -2.35 -0.80
N ALA A 234 6.65 -2.14 -2.08
CA ALA A 234 7.44 -1.21 -2.89
C ALA A 234 6.78 0.17 -2.82
N ASP A 235 7.40 1.06 -2.08
CA ASP A 235 6.88 2.38 -1.76
C ASP A 235 7.60 3.45 -2.60
N PRO A 236 6.87 4.32 -3.33
CA PRO A 236 7.48 5.34 -4.18
C PRO A 236 8.20 6.47 -3.42
N ILE A 237 8.04 6.56 -2.09
CA ILE A 237 8.76 7.51 -1.23
C ILE A 237 9.86 6.80 -0.44
N LEU A 238 9.53 5.67 0.19
CA LEU A 238 10.39 5.00 1.18
C LEU A 238 11.19 3.83 0.59
N GLY A 239 10.88 3.38 -0.61
CA GLY A 239 11.57 2.27 -1.26
C GLY A 239 11.05 0.89 -0.82
N ASP A 240 11.95 -0.03 -0.54
CA ASP A 240 11.62 -1.40 -0.09
C ASP A 240 11.36 -1.42 1.42
N VAL A 241 10.09 -1.54 1.81
CA VAL A 241 9.68 -1.49 3.21
C VAL A 241 8.81 -2.69 3.59
N GLU A 242 8.83 -3.03 4.87
CA GLU A 242 8.04 -4.12 5.42
C GLU A 242 7.18 -3.61 6.59
N TYR A 243 5.91 -3.99 6.58
CA TYR A 243 4.95 -3.60 7.61
C TYR A 243 4.27 -4.81 8.23
N SER A 244 3.74 -4.64 9.45
CA SER A 244 2.84 -5.63 10.06
C SER A 244 1.66 -5.90 9.13
N LYS A 245 1.36 -7.17 8.88
CA LYS A 245 0.21 -7.60 8.08
C LYS A 245 -1.11 -7.07 8.65
N THR A 246 -1.25 -7.10 9.97
CA THR A 246 -2.44 -6.57 10.66
C THR A 246 -2.60 -5.07 10.45
N GLN A 247 -1.50 -4.30 10.50
CA GLN A 247 -1.56 -2.85 10.27
C GLN A 247 -1.87 -2.54 8.80
N PHE A 248 -1.25 -3.25 7.86
CA PHE A 248 -1.57 -3.13 6.44
C PHE A 248 -3.05 -3.40 6.15
N GLU A 249 -3.60 -4.50 6.66
CA GLU A 249 -5.01 -4.86 6.45
C GLU A 249 -5.97 -3.84 7.08
N LYS A 250 -5.61 -3.29 8.26
CA LYS A 250 -6.35 -2.18 8.90
C LYS A 250 -6.36 -0.94 8.02
N VAL A 251 -5.19 -0.50 7.56
CA VAL A 251 -5.04 0.70 6.73
C VAL A 251 -5.74 0.52 5.39
N LEU A 252 -5.51 -0.60 4.68
CA LEU A 252 -6.17 -0.87 3.41
C LEU A 252 -7.71 -0.89 3.55
N THR A 253 -8.22 -1.43 4.66
CA THR A 253 -9.66 -1.40 4.97
C THR A 253 -10.17 0.03 5.15
N SER A 254 -9.43 0.89 5.86
CA SER A 254 -9.80 2.30 6.05
C SER A 254 -9.80 3.10 4.73
N ARG A 255 -9.12 2.58 3.69
CA ARG A 255 -9.09 3.13 2.32
C ARG A 255 -10.07 2.43 1.38
N GLY A 256 -11.07 1.71 1.90
CA GLY A 256 -12.08 1.00 1.11
C GLY A 256 -11.54 -0.22 0.37
N LYS A 257 -10.40 -0.78 0.79
CA LYS A 257 -9.70 -1.88 0.11
C LYS A 257 -9.45 -1.59 -1.37
N LYS A 258 -9.06 -0.35 -1.70
CA LYS A 258 -8.76 0.06 -3.08
C LYS A 258 -7.49 -0.66 -3.56
N ALA A 259 -7.60 -1.35 -4.69
CA ALA A 259 -6.51 -2.11 -5.27
C ALA A 259 -6.65 -2.24 -6.79
N VAL A 260 -5.51 -2.32 -7.51
CA VAL A 260 -5.46 -2.52 -8.97
C VAL A 260 -4.36 -3.52 -9.30
N ALA A 261 -4.63 -4.42 -10.25
CA ALA A 261 -3.63 -5.34 -10.79
C ALA A 261 -3.76 -5.51 -12.30
N LEU A 262 -2.67 -6.00 -12.93
CA LEU A 262 -2.64 -6.34 -14.34
C LEU A 262 -2.85 -7.85 -14.54
N PHE A 263 -3.63 -8.19 -15.56
CA PHE A 263 -3.93 -9.57 -15.97
C PHE A 263 -3.63 -9.76 -17.46
N ASP A 264 -3.27 -10.97 -17.86
CA ASP A 264 -3.19 -11.33 -19.28
C ASP A 264 -4.61 -11.42 -19.85
N LYS A 265 -4.87 -10.73 -20.98
CA LYS A 265 -6.18 -10.73 -21.67
C LYS A 265 -6.64 -12.15 -22.02
N ASN A 266 -5.70 -13.05 -22.37
CA ASN A 266 -6.00 -14.39 -22.81
C ASN A 266 -6.45 -15.33 -21.68
N THR A 267 -5.94 -15.12 -20.46
CA THR A 267 -6.37 -15.92 -19.28
C THR A 267 -7.72 -15.46 -18.74
N SER A 268 -8.16 -14.24 -19.04
CA SER A 268 -9.45 -13.70 -18.58
C SER A 268 -10.65 -14.20 -19.41
N ALA A 269 -10.42 -14.78 -20.58
CA ALA A 269 -11.49 -15.29 -21.45
C ALA A 269 -11.96 -16.71 -21.08
N SER A 270 -11.12 -17.50 -20.38
CA SER A 270 -11.44 -18.90 -20.07
C SER A 270 -12.31 -19.12 -18.82
N SER A 271 -12.59 -18.08 -18.04
CA SER A 271 -13.41 -18.16 -16.81
C SER A 271 -14.90 -17.81 -17.00
N LYS A 272 -15.37 -17.64 -18.25
CA LYS A 272 -16.78 -17.34 -18.56
C LYS A 272 -17.55 -18.52 -19.17
N THR A 273 -16.97 -19.71 -19.18
CA THR A 273 -17.62 -20.91 -19.73
C THR A 273 -17.54 -22.06 -18.71
N GLU A 274 -18.23 -21.91 -17.57
CA GLU A 274 -18.73 -23.01 -16.76
C GLU A 274 -19.97 -22.55 -15.99
#